data_5cc762495c41f1cf42c79a10bbef5540
#
_entry.id   5cc762495c41f1cf42c79a10bbef5540
#
_cell.length_a   1.000
_cell.length_b   1.000
_cell.length_c   1.000
_cell.angle_alpha   90.00
_cell.angle_beta   90.00
_cell.angle_gamma   90.00
#
_symmetry.space_group_name_H-M   'P 1'
#
loop_
_entity.id
_entity.type
_entity.pdbx_description
1 polymer ?
#
loop_
_entity_poly.entity_id
_entity_poly.type
_entity_poly.pdbx_seq_one_letter_code
_entity_poly.pdbx_strand_id
1 'polypeptide(L)'
;MVLAAGAAAPDFALSDQYGSETVLSDLLQDGPVALVFVPFAFSRICTSEFAELSAHADLFAERSVQLVGITVDSVWTLRAWAEQEGFSFPILSDFWPHGEVARACGALDERMGAAARATVVVGRDGRVAASFSSGAGEARPLAAYREAVSALPRA
;
A
#
# COMPACT_ATOMS: atom_id res chain seq x y z
N MET A 1 -8.95 13.09 -3.25
CA MET A 1 -8.48 13.23 -1.87
C MET A 1 -8.43 11.86 -1.22
N VAL A 2 -7.33 11.53 -0.58
CA VAL A 2 -7.13 10.24 0.08
C VAL A 2 -8.17 10.06 1.20
N LEU A 3 -8.66 8.83 1.38
CA LEU A 3 -9.63 8.52 2.43
C LEU A 3 -9.12 8.97 3.80
N ALA A 4 -9.99 9.64 4.55
CA ALA A 4 -9.66 10.13 5.88
C ALA A 4 -9.92 9.07 6.96
N ALA A 5 -9.30 9.24 8.13
CA ALA A 5 -9.56 8.41 9.29
C ALA A 5 -11.06 8.36 9.60
N GLY A 6 -11.56 7.18 9.91
CA GLY A 6 -12.97 6.90 10.17
C GLY A 6 -13.77 6.46 8.94
N ALA A 7 -13.28 6.72 7.73
CA ALA A 7 -13.95 6.29 6.51
C ALA A 7 -13.90 4.77 6.38
N ALA A 8 -14.94 4.17 5.79
CA ALA A 8 -14.90 2.75 5.44
C ALA A 8 -13.94 2.55 4.27
N ALA A 9 -13.03 1.60 4.40
CA ALA A 9 -12.14 1.25 3.31
C ALA A 9 -12.91 0.38 2.30
N PRO A 10 -12.77 0.65 0.98
CA PRO A 10 -13.38 -0.22 -0.03
C PRO A 10 -12.72 -1.59 0.00
N ASP A 11 -13.52 -2.65 -0.11
CA ASP A 11 -12.95 -3.98 -0.28
C ASP A 11 -12.46 -4.13 -1.72
N PHE A 12 -11.50 -5.01 -1.93
CA PHE A 12 -10.96 -5.27 -3.26
C PHE A 12 -10.36 -6.67 -3.32
N ALA A 13 -10.18 -7.15 -4.54
CA ALA A 13 -9.46 -8.37 -4.85
C ALA A 13 -8.48 -8.06 -5.98
N LEU A 14 -7.20 -8.15 -5.69
CA LEU A 14 -6.13 -7.89 -6.66
C LEU A 14 -5.12 -9.03 -6.64
N SER A 15 -4.46 -9.27 -7.77
CA SER A 15 -3.37 -10.26 -7.84
C SER A 15 -2.07 -9.69 -7.33
N ASP A 16 -1.31 -10.48 -6.59
CA ASP A 16 0.03 -10.13 -6.16
C ASP A 16 1.07 -10.43 -7.27
N GLN A 17 2.36 -10.22 -6.98
CA GLN A 17 3.44 -10.43 -7.94
C GLN A 17 3.59 -11.88 -8.41
N TYR A 18 2.96 -12.83 -7.73
CA TYR A 18 2.99 -14.25 -8.13
C TYR A 18 1.66 -14.70 -8.76
N GLY A 19 0.72 -13.79 -8.95
CA GLY A 19 -0.58 -14.10 -9.53
C GLY A 19 -1.59 -14.64 -8.53
N SER A 20 -1.29 -14.65 -7.25
CA SER A 20 -2.23 -15.08 -6.21
C SER A 20 -3.19 -13.93 -5.89
N GLU A 21 -4.46 -14.25 -5.75
CA GLU A 21 -5.48 -13.26 -5.40
C GLU A 21 -5.37 -12.87 -3.93
N THR A 22 -5.39 -11.56 -3.68
CA THR A 22 -5.39 -10.98 -2.35
C THR A 22 -6.65 -10.16 -2.18
N VAL A 23 -7.44 -10.46 -1.15
CA VAL A 23 -8.70 -9.78 -0.83
C VAL A 23 -8.51 -9.02 0.47
N LEU A 24 -8.82 -7.72 0.49
CA LEU A 24 -8.61 -6.90 1.68
C LEU A 24 -9.37 -7.45 2.89
N SER A 25 -10.64 -7.81 2.73
CA SER A 25 -11.45 -8.33 3.84
C SER A 25 -10.87 -9.62 4.44
N ASP A 26 -10.19 -10.44 3.63
CA ASP A 26 -9.52 -11.65 4.12
C ASP A 26 -8.29 -11.28 4.94
N LEU A 27 -7.50 -10.33 4.47
CA LEU A 27 -6.32 -9.84 5.21
C LEU A 27 -6.72 -9.26 6.57
N LEU A 28 -7.82 -8.54 6.63
CA LEU A 28 -8.28 -7.90 7.86
C LEU A 28 -8.68 -8.90 8.95
N GLN A 29 -8.93 -10.16 8.61
CA GLN A 29 -9.15 -11.21 9.59
C GLN A 29 -7.89 -11.50 10.41
N ASP A 30 -6.72 -11.30 9.81
CA ASP A 30 -5.43 -11.56 10.46
C ASP A 30 -4.87 -10.34 11.18
N GLY A 31 -5.27 -9.14 10.80
CA GLY A 31 -4.78 -7.91 11.42
C GLY A 31 -5.03 -6.69 10.55
N PRO A 32 -4.66 -5.50 11.05
CA PRO A 32 -4.72 -4.28 10.25
C PRO A 32 -3.79 -4.36 9.05
N VAL A 33 -4.07 -3.56 8.03
CA VAL A 33 -3.33 -3.55 6.76
C VAL A 33 -2.90 -2.13 6.41
N ALA A 34 -1.64 -1.96 6.06
CA ALA A 34 -1.14 -0.70 5.51
C ALA A 34 -1.07 -0.85 3.99
N LEU A 35 -1.91 -0.10 3.29
CA LEU A 35 -1.92 -0.04 1.83
C LEU A 35 -0.99 1.07 1.40
N VAL A 36 0.11 0.70 0.73
CA VAL A 36 1.14 1.65 0.30
C VAL A 36 1.08 1.78 -1.21
N PHE A 37 0.44 2.85 -1.68
CA PHE A 37 0.36 3.14 -3.11
C PHE A 37 1.62 3.82 -3.58
N VAL A 38 2.16 3.39 -4.72
CA VAL A 38 3.26 4.05 -5.42
C VAL A 38 2.94 4.15 -6.91
N PRO A 39 3.46 5.18 -7.60
CA PRO A 39 3.13 5.39 -9.01
C PRO A 39 3.53 4.24 -9.93
N PHE A 40 4.80 3.84 -9.93
CA PHE A 40 5.30 2.84 -10.88
C PHE A 40 6.43 2.01 -10.30
N ALA A 41 6.40 0.71 -10.57
CA ALA A 41 7.52 -0.19 -10.35
C ALA A 41 8.78 0.34 -11.07
N PHE A 42 9.94 0.02 -10.54
CA PHE A 42 11.26 0.38 -11.07
C PHE A 42 11.62 1.87 -11.01
N SER A 43 10.69 2.76 -10.67
CA SER A 43 11.06 4.16 -10.47
C SER A 43 11.95 4.30 -9.24
N ARG A 44 12.87 5.27 -9.27
CA ARG A 44 13.88 5.42 -8.22
C ARG A 44 13.29 5.64 -6.83
N ILE A 45 12.32 6.54 -6.72
CA ILE A 45 11.72 6.87 -5.41
C ILE A 45 10.86 5.73 -4.90
N CYS A 46 10.07 5.09 -5.76
CA CYS A 46 9.25 3.93 -5.38
C CYS A 46 10.12 2.78 -4.88
N THR A 47 11.21 2.48 -5.58
CA THR A 47 12.15 1.44 -5.18
C THR A 47 12.78 1.76 -3.83
N SER A 48 13.20 3.00 -3.63
CA SER A 48 13.80 3.47 -2.39
C SER A 48 12.81 3.38 -1.21
N GLU A 49 11.56 3.79 -1.42
CA GLU A 49 10.52 3.69 -0.39
C GLU A 49 10.27 2.25 0.03
N PHE A 50 10.11 1.35 -0.93
CA PHE A 50 9.82 -0.07 -0.63
C PHE A 50 11.02 -0.78 0.00
N ALA A 51 12.24 -0.42 -0.40
CA ALA A 51 13.45 -0.93 0.22
C ALA A 51 13.54 -0.51 1.70
N GLU A 52 13.21 0.75 1.99
CA GLU A 52 13.17 1.25 3.37
C GLU A 52 12.12 0.55 4.21
N LEU A 53 10.91 0.35 3.67
CA LEU A 53 9.85 -0.37 4.38
C LEU A 53 10.23 -1.83 4.64
N SER A 54 10.88 -2.49 3.69
CA SER A 54 11.38 -3.87 3.87
C SER A 54 12.43 -3.93 4.98
N ALA A 55 13.33 -2.94 5.03
CA ALA A 55 14.38 -2.88 6.05
C ALA A 55 13.82 -2.59 7.45
N HIS A 56 12.63 -2.00 7.55
CA HIS A 56 11.98 -1.65 8.81
C HIS A 56 10.68 -2.42 9.04
N ALA A 57 10.63 -3.66 8.59
CA ALA A 57 9.44 -4.50 8.73
C ALA A 57 9.01 -4.70 10.20
N ASP A 58 9.94 -4.63 11.15
CA ASP A 58 9.68 -4.72 12.58
C ASP A 58 8.72 -3.64 13.08
N LEU A 59 8.78 -2.44 12.50
CA LEU A 59 7.88 -1.34 12.82
C LEU A 59 6.40 -1.74 12.67
N PHE A 60 6.11 -2.54 11.66
CA PHE A 60 4.76 -3.01 11.34
C PHE A 60 4.41 -4.27 12.14
N ALA A 61 5.37 -5.17 12.29
CA ALA A 61 5.19 -6.41 13.02
C ALA A 61 4.81 -6.18 14.49
N GLU A 62 5.33 -5.14 15.12
CA GLU A 62 5.03 -4.80 16.52
C GLU A 62 3.53 -4.55 16.78
N ARG A 63 2.81 -4.10 15.76
CA ARG A 63 1.36 -3.84 15.83
C ARG A 63 0.56 -4.84 15.00
N SER A 64 1.21 -5.91 14.55
CA SER A 64 0.61 -6.93 13.66
C SER A 64 0.05 -6.34 12.36
N VAL A 65 0.63 -5.24 11.90
CA VAL A 65 0.23 -4.57 10.65
C VAL A 65 0.81 -5.32 9.46
N GLN A 66 -0.06 -5.69 8.53
CA GLN A 66 0.34 -6.31 7.27
C GLN A 66 0.63 -5.21 6.26
N LEU A 67 1.83 -5.23 5.70
CA LEU A 67 2.26 -4.25 4.72
C LEU A 67 1.96 -4.76 3.32
N VAL A 68 1.29 -3.95 2.50
CA VAL A 68 0.90 -4.31 1.13
C VAL A 68 1.19 -3.12 0.21
N GLY A 69 1.99 -3.36 -0.83
CA GLY A 69 2.23 -2.36 -1.86
C GLY A 69 1.17 -2.47 -2.97
N ILE A 70 0.84 -1.36 -3.62
CA ILE A 70 -0.11 -1.34 -4.74
C ILE A 70 0.41 -0.39 -5.82
N THR A 71 0.47 -0.88 -7.05
CA THR A 71 0.79 -0.07 -8.24
C THR A 71 -0.18 -0.39 -9.38
N VAL A 72 -0.14 0.40 -10.45
CA VAL A 72 -0.93 0.14 -11.65
C VAL A 72 -0.19 -0.79 -12.64
N ASP A 73 0.98 -1.30 -12.27
CA ASP A 73 1.76 -2.18 -13.13
C ASP A 73 1.15 -3.58 -13.23
N SER A 74 1.50 -4.30 -14.30
CA SER A 74 1.07 -5.69 -14.46
C SER A 74 1.76 -6.60 -13.46
N VAL A 75 1.18 -7.77 -13.20
CA VAL A 75 1.76 -8.81 -12.34
C VAL A 75 3.17 -9.18 -12.80
N TRP A 76 3.40 -9.28 -14.10
CA TRP A 76 4.71 -9.61 -14.66
C TRP A 76 5.78 -8.58 -14.29
N THR A 77 5.43 -7.30 -14.40
CA THR A 77 6.33 -6.20 -14.01
C THR A 77 6.61 -6.23 -12.51
N LEU A 78 5.57 -6.45 -11.70
CA LEU A 78 5.72 -6.49 -10.24
C LEU A 78 6.59 -7.67 -9.80
N ARG A 79 6.45 -8.81 -10.46
CA ARG A 79 7.28 -9.98 -10.18
C ARG A 79 8.76 -9.69 -10.45
N ALA A 80 9.06 -9.13 -11.61
CA ALA A 80 10.43 -8.77 -11.97
C ALA A 80 11.04 -7.78 -10.97
N TRP A 81 10.26 -6.78 -10.59
CA TRP A 81 10.69 -5.76 -9.63
C TRP A 81 10.94 -6.35 -8.24
N ALA A 82 10.00 -7.14 -7.73
CA ALA A 82 10.11 -7.76 -6.42
C ALA A 82 11.30 -8.74 -6.35
N GLU A 83 11.51 -9.53 -7.41
CA GLU A 83 12.65 -10.46 -7.47
C GLU A 83 13.98 -9.73 -7.52
N GLN A 84 14.06 -8.64 -8.26
CA GLN A 84 15.28 -7.84 -8.36
C GLN A 84 15.64 -7.19 -7.02
N GLU A 85 14.65 -6.66 -6.31
CA GLU A 85 14.88 -5.88 -5.08
C GLU A 85 14.76 -6.71 -3.81
N GLY A 86 14.08 -7.85 -3.84
CA GLY A 86 13.90 -8.69 -2.67
C GLY A 86 12.98 -8.11 -1.61
N PHE A 87 11.93 -7.40 -2.01
CA PHE A 87 10.97 -6.83 -1.06
C PHE A 87 10.32 -7.90 -0.20
N SER A 88 10.09 -7.60 1.08
CA SER A 88 9.59 -8.56 2.08
C SER A 88 8.06 -8.63 2.16
N PHE A 89 7.34 -7.87 1.35
CA PHE A 89 5.87 -7.78 1.41
C PHE A 89 5.26 -7.94 0.01
N PRO A 90 3.98 -8.34 -0.07
CA PRO A 90 3.31 -8.49 -1.36
C PRO A 90 3.04 -7.12 -2.02
N ILE A 91 3.10 -7.11 -3.35
CA ILE A 91 2.80 -5.94 -4.16
C ILE A 91 1.66 -6.32 -5.10
N LEU A 92 0.55 -5.60 -5.03
CA LEU A 92 -0.67 -5.91 -5.75
C LEU A 92 -0.77 -5.09 -7.04
N SER A 93 -1.33 -5.71 -8.06
CA SER A 93 -1.51 -5.12 -9.38
C SER A 93 -2.89 -4.51 -9.51
N ASP A 94 -2.95 -3.18 -9.58
CA ASP A 94 -4.17 -2.42 -9.87
C ASP A 94 -4.23 -2.06 -11.36
N PHE A 95 -3.79 -3.02 -12.18
CA PHE A 95 -3.64 -2.84 -13.64
C PHE A 95 -4.99 -2.75 -14.34
N TRP A 96 -5.95 -3.63 -13.96
CA TRP A 96 -7.23 -3.67 -14.65
C TRP A 96 -8.38 -4.08 -13.71
N PRO A 97 -9.52 -3.36 -13.66
CA PRO A 97 -9.71 -2.05 -14.33
C PRO A 97 -8.68 -1.04 -13.83
N HIS A 98 -8.09 -0.28 -14.75
CA HIS A 98 -6.90 0.51 -14.50
C HIS A 98 -7.08 1.51 -13.35
N GLY A 99 -6.33 1.32 -12.27
CA GLY A 99 -6.35 2.22 -11.13
C GLY A 99 -7.65 2.24 -10.32
N GLU A 100 -8.48 1.22 -10.47
CA GLU A 100 -9.79 1.19 -9.81
C GLU A 100 -9.68 1.28 -8.29
N VAL A 101 -8.77 0.52 -7.71
CA VAL A 101 -8.58 0.50 -6.24
C VAL A 101 -7.96 1.81 -5.78
N ALA A 102 -6.95 2.31 -6.49
CA ALA A 102 -6.37 3.62 -6.19
C ALA A 102 -7.44 4.71 -6.23
N ARG A 103 -8.30 4.70 -7.25
CA ARG A 103 -9.40 5.65 -7.37
C ARG A 103 -10.36 5.56 -6.18
N ALA A 104 -10.74 4.35 -5.80
CA ALA A 104 -11.66 4.13 -4.68
C ALA A 104 -11.08 4.60 -3.34
N CYS A 105 -9.76 4.58 -3.20
CA CYS A 105 -9.07 5.08 -2.01
C CYS A 105 -8.72 6.57 -2.09
N GLY A 106 -9.08 7.25 -3.18
CA GLY A 106 -8.70 8.64 -3.40
C GLY A 106 -7.22 8.84 -3.68
N ALA A 107 -6.56 7.80 -4.18
CA ALA A 107 -5.12 7.75 -4.39
C ALA A 107 -4.74 7.66 -5.88
N LEU A 108 -5.64 7.95 -6.80
CA LEU A 108 -5.33 7.94 -8.23
C LEU A 108 -4.99 9.35 -8.71
N ASP A 109 -3.82 9.48 -9.34
CA ASP A 109 -3.45 10.67 -10.09
C ASP A 109 -3.95 10.49 -11.53
N GLU A 110 -5.06 11.13 -11.86
CA GLU A 110 -5.70 10.97 -13.16
C GLU A 110 -4.88 11.53 -14.31
N ARG A 111 -4.00 12.47 -14.04
CA ARG A 111 -3.13 13.05 -15.07
C ARG A 111 -2.04 12.08 -15.51
N MET A 112 -1.52 11.32 -14.55
CA MET A 112 -0.48 10.33 -14.81
C MET A 112 -1.06 8.95 -15.16
N GLY A 113 -2.32 8.69 -14.78
CA GLY A 113 -2.88 7.35 -14.89
C GLY A 113 -2.20 6.37 -13.93
N ALA A 114 -1.71 6.85 -12.81
CA ALA A 114 -0.96 6.07 -11.83
C ALA A 114 -1.41 6.43 -10.41
N ALA A 115 -1.04 5.61 -9.45
CA ALA A 115 -1.33 5.91 -8.07
C ALA A 115 -0.48 7.11 -7.59
N ALA A 116 -1.06 7.92 -6.72
CA ALA A 116 -0.31 8.91 -5.96
C ALA A 116 0.52 8.21 -4.88
N ARG A 117 1.52 8.91 -4.31
CA ARG A 117 2.25 8.40 -3.14
C ARG A 117 1.39 8.58 -1.90
N ALA A 118 0.48 7.64 -1.70
CA ALA A 118 -0.45 7.67 -0.58
C ALA A 118 -0.36 6.37 0.21
N THR A 119 -0.56 6.48 1.52
CA THR A 119 -0.64 5.33 2.41
C THR A 119 -1.97 5.39 3.15
N VAL A 120 -2.68 4.27 3.18
CA VAL A 120 -3.95 4.13 3.89
C VAL A 120 -3.81 2.96 4.85
N VAL A 121 -3.86 3.24 6.13
CA VAL A 121 -3.80 2.22 7.19
C VAL A 121 -5.22 1.85 7.58
N VAL A 122 -5.59 0.60 7.34
CA VAL A 122 -6.95 0.09 7.58
C VAL A 122 -6.93 -0.77 8.84
N GLY A 123 -7.81 -0.46 9.79
CA GLY A 123 -7.99 -1.24 10.99
C GLY A 123 -8.75 -2.53 10.74
N ARG A 124 -8.72 -3.46 11.69
CA ARG A 124 -9.45 -4.72 11.60
C ARG A 124 -10.95 -4.55 11.38
N ASP A 125 -11.49 -3.42 11.82
CA ASP A 125 -12.91 -3.08 11.65
C ASP A 125 -13.26 -2.65 10.21
N GLY A 126 -12.30 -2.62 9.30
CA GLY A 126 -12.48 -2.18 7.94
C GLY A 126 -12.51 -0.67 7.75
N ARG A 127 -12.20 0.09 8.80
CA ARG A 127 -12.16 1.55 8.73
C ARG A 127 -10.74 2.06 8.67
N VAL A 128 -10.56 3.17 7.99
CA VAL A 128 -9.26 3.85 7.91
C VAL A 128 -8.89 4.36 9.31
N ALA A 129 -7.75 3.92 9.82
CA ALA A 129 -7.20 4.40 11.08
C ALA A 129 -6.38 5.67 10.87
N ALA A 130 -5.64 5.74 9.78
CA ALA A 130 -4.82 6.89 9.42
C ALA A 130 -4.52 6.85 7.93
N SER A 131 -4.26 8.00 7.34
CA SER A 131 -3.78 8.11 5.96
C SER A 131 -2.86 9.30 5.84
N PHE A 132 -1.94 9.23 4.88
CA PHE A 132 -1.05 10.34 4.56
C PHE A 132 -0.55 10.18 3.12
N SER A 133 -0.02 11.27 2.58
CA SER A 133 0.50 11.29 1.22
C SER A 133 1.66 12.27 1.10
N SER A 134 2.41 12.14 0.01
CA SER A 134 3.47 13.08 -0.36
C SER A 134 3.37 13.43 -1.84
N GLY A 135 4.11 14.44 -2.28
CA GLY A 135 4.20 14.78 -3.70
C GLY A 135 4.88 13.66 -4.48
N ALA A 136 4.68 13.65 -5.80
CA ALA A 136 5.20 12.61 -6.69
C ALA A 136 6.72 12.44 -6.59
N GLY A 137 7.44 13.53 -6.36
CA GLY A 137 8.90 13.54 -6.23
C GLY A 137 9.43 13.41 -4.81
N GLU A 138 8.56 13.14 -3.82
CA GLU A 138 8.94 13.10 -2.41
C GLU A 138 8.62 11.76 -1.78
N ALA A 139 9.66 11.08 -1.25
CA ALA A 139 9.46 9.87 -0.47
C ALA A 139 8.73 10.20 0.84
N ARG A 140 7.85 9.31 1.26
CA ARG A 140 7.16 9.44 2.56
C ARG A 140 8.13 9.07 3.67
N PRO A 141 8.30 9.93 4.70
CA PRO A 141 9.26 9.65 5.76
C PRO A 141 8.80 8.49 6.65
N LEU A 142 9.74 7.73 7.17
CA LEU A 142 9.43 6.60 8.06
C LEU A 142 8.66 7.07 9.30
N ALA A 143 8.92 8.30 9.77
CA ALA A 143 8.18 8.88 10.90
C ALA A 143 6.67 8.96 10.65
N ALA A 144 6.23 9.19 9.41
CA ALA A 144 4.81 9.22 9.07
C ALA A 144 4.17 7.83 9.24
N TYR A 145 4.89 6.78 8.89
CA TYR A 145 4.44 5.41 9.11
C TYR A 145 4.35 5.08 10.60
N ARG A 146 5.34 5.49 11.39
CA ARG A 146 5.32 5.30 12.85
C ARG A 146 4.09 5.95 13.49
N GLU A 147 3.81 7.18 13.11
CA GLU A 147 2.65 7.92 13.59
C GLU A 147 1.35 7.25 13.17
N ALA A 148 1.23 6.86 11.91
CA ALA A 148 0.02 6.19 11.39
C ALA A 148 -0.24 4.86 12.09
N VAL A 149 0.79 4.05 12.29
CA VAL A 149 0.68 2.76 12.98
C VAL A 149 0.31 2.97 14.45
N SER A 150 0.78 4.04 15.08
CA SER A 150 0.44 4.35 16.48
C SER A 150 -1.03 4.71 16.68
N ALA A 151 -1.75 5.07 15.61
CA ALA A 151 -3.19 5.32 15.67
C ALA A 151 -4.02 4.05 15.82
N LEU A 152 -3.43 2.89 15.56
CA LEU A 152 -4.10 1.59 15.71
C LEU A 152 -4.16 1.19 17.17
N PRO A 153 -5.21 0.42 17.58
CA PRO A 153 -5.24 -0.18 18.90
C PRO A 153 -4.05 -1.13 19.09
N ARG A 154 -3.57 -1.26 20.30
CA ARG A 154 -2.55 -2.26 20.62
C ARG A 154 -3.16 -3.65 20.50
N ALA A 155 -2.39 -4.56 19.92
CA ALA A 155 -2.82 -5.94 19.77
C ALA A 155 -2.94 -6.62 21.12
#